data_f223c9bc7d91b9f5a0abbf279c9215ba
#
_entry.id   f223c9bc7d91b9f5a0abbf279c9215ba
#
_cell.length_a   1.000
_cell.length_b   1.000
_cell.length_c   1.000
_cell.angle_alpha   90.00
_cell.angle_beta   90.00
_cell.angle_gamma   90.00
#
_symmetry.space_group_name_H-M   'P 1'
#
loop_
_entity.id
_entity.type
_entity.pdbx_description
1 polymer ?
#
loop_
_entity_poly.entity_id
_entity_poly.type
_entity_poly.pdbx_seq_one_letter_code
_entity_poly.pdbx_strand_id
1 'polypeptide(L)'
;MWIHFDPSNNDIYAGAAMTNGECIYKSSDNGVSWEALPALDAGMYPLQAEISSNGTMYIVCSDNCGPNLSPTDGAVYALDLKTQTYRDITPALDDGRYGGFGGITLDYSDDDTIIVTSLGFWDDRGHNIYRSTNGGESWDALYTKTEKNYVMDVSEAQWLQWGREEASTGWWTSALAIDPFNSDIVSYGTGATLYSTVNMTDLGSETPVTIKFDAYGIEETAVYDMISPPTDGTSPQLYSIMGDLTGFSHLDVEKVPDDNHFFKNGDAKSVDCAWQNGNYAVYTSDNVRSQLNYTTDGGESWSAITRLPAKSKGGSAVMSADGSTIVWKPDSLTGKLYVTPDFGETWYECTGLSYGAKVIADRVNPKMFYAICEGSFYVSTNGGTKFEKTDATLTDNAEITAVGDKEGHIWAANGSYIMYTENAGESWNVLKNINAKALGFGAPKEEGGYMTIYVMGNDDVSGNNNSSGDGIYRSTDKGKSWQRINDDQHLFGNLTYSITGDSEIYGRVYFATNGRGIVMGDVKD
;
A
#
# COMPACT_ATOMS: atom_id res chain seq x y z
N MET A 1 -22.55 8.71 7.00
CA MET A 1 -22.68 9.38 8.27
C MET A 1 -22.96 8.34 9.35
N TRP A 2 -23.79 8.55 10.37
CA TRP A 2 -23.86 7.69 11.55
C TRP A 2 -25.28 7.46 12.03
N ILE A 3 -25.49 6.43 12.87
CA ILE A 3 -26.72 6.15 13.62
C ILE A 3 -26.30 5.77 15.04
N HIS A 4 -26.91 6.40 16.05
CA HIS A 4 -26.73 6.12 17.46
C HIS A 4 -28.06 5.83 18.16
N PHE A 5 -28.02 4.94 19.13
CA PHE A 5 -29.12 4.68 20.05
C PHE A 5 -28.85 5.40 21.37
N ASP A 6 -29.84 6.14 21.87
CA ASP A 6 -29.76 6.71 23.22
C ASP A 6 -29.97 5.57 24.25
N PRO A 7 -28.96 5.27 25.07
CA PRO A 7 -29.06 4.15 26.00
C PRO A 7 -30.11 4.40 27.12
N SER A 8 -30.55 5.64 27.29
CA SER A 8 -31.45 6.02 28.37
C SER A 8 -32.95 5.86 28.04
N ASN A 9 -33.34 5.93 26.74
CA ASN A 9 -34.75 6.01 26.36
C ASN A 9 -35.12 5.28 25.04
N ASN A 10 -34.17 4.65 24.36
CA ASN A 10 -34.33 3.98 23.07
C ASN A 10 -34.63 4.92 21.88
N ASP A 11 -34.47 6.23 22.01
CA ASP A 11 -34.48 7.12 20.85
C ASP A 11 -33.32 6.79 19.91
N ILE A 12 -33.53 6.97 18.61
CA ILE A 12 -32.52 6.73 17.57
C ILE A 12 -32.16 8.09 16.97
N TYR A 13 -30.87 8.36 16.86
CA TYR A 13 -30.34 9.55 16.22
C TYR A 13 -29.57 9.19 14.97
N ALA A 14 -29.68 10.00 13.91
CA ALA A 14 -28.98 9.81 12.66
C ALA A 14 -28.38 11.12 12.14
N GLY A 15 -27.11 11.08 11.78
CA GLY A 15 -26.43 12.15 11.06
C GLY A 15 -26.44 11.89 9.55
N ALA A 16 -26.95 12.85 8.78
CA ALA A 16 -27.07 12.78 7.32
C ALA A 16 -26.01 13.63 6.62
N ALA A 17 -25.59 13.21 5.42
CA ALA A 17 -24.67 13.96 4.56
C ALA A 17 -25.37 15.15 3.89
N MET A 18 -25.81 16.10 4.67
CA MET A 18 -26.53 17.31 4.24
C MET A 18 -25.86 18.55 4.81
N THR A 19 -25.84 19.62 4.06
CA THR A 19 -25.17 20.89 4.40
C THR A 19 -26.13 22.07 4.51
N ASN A 20 -27.44 21.81 4.49
CA ASN A 20 -28.46 22.85 4.67
C ASN A 20 -28.74 23.21 6.16
N GLY A 21 -27.95 22.63 7.09
CA GLY A 21 -28.08 22.78 8.52
C GLY A 21 -29.00 21.74 9.19
N GLU A 22 -30.06 21.28 8.56
CA GLU A 22 -30.93 20.20 9.06
C GLU A 22 -30.32 18.85 8.68
N CYS A 23 -29.29 18.42 9.40
CA CYS A 23 -28.51 17.23 9.10
C CYS A 23 -28.53 16.17 10.20
N ILE A 24 -29.18 16.44 11.34
CA ILE A 24 -29.36 15.48 12.44
C ILE A 24 -30.85 15.23 12.67
N TYR A 25 -31.20 13.96 12.76
CA TYR A 25 -32.57 13.50 12.87
C TYR A 25 -32.74 12.59 14.09
N LYS A 26 -33.92 12.65 14.71
CA LYS A 26 -34.34 11.79 15.81
C LYS A 26 -35.55 10.96 15.43
N SER A 27 -35.56 9.71 15.86
CA SER A 27 -36.75 8.85 15.85
C SER A 27 -37.01 8.30 17.25
N SER A 28 -38.28 8.38 17.69
CA SER A 28 -38.76 7.81 18.98
C SER A 28 -39.73 6.64 18.76
N ASP A 29 -39.81 6.12 17.51
CA ASP A 29 -40.73 5.04 17.11
C ASP A 29 -40.02 3.92 16.34
N ASN A 30 -38.79 3.61 16.69
CA ASN A 30 -37.95 2.59 16.08
C ASN A 30 -37.68 2.83 14.57
N GLY A 31 -37.52 4.08 14.16
CA GLY A 31 -37.16 4.44 12.78
C GLY A 31 -38.33 4.53 11.82
N VAL A 32 -39.58 4.46 12.32
CA VAL A 32 -40.78 4.58 11.46
C VAL A 32 -40.98 6.02 11.01
N SER A 33 -40.74 6.99 11.92
CA SER A 33 -40.72 8.41 11.57
C SER A 33 -39.51 9.12 12.16
N TRP A 34 -39.14 10.23 11.51
CA TRP A 34 -37.97 11.03 11.88
C TRP A 34 -38.31 12.51 11.96
N GLU A 35 -37.84 13.18 12.98
CA GLU A 35 -37.91 14.63 13.12
C GLU A 35 -36.52 15.25 13.03
N ALA A 36 -36.38 16.38 12.37
CA ALA A 36 -35.11 17.10 12.31
C ALA A 36 -34.86 17.79 13.66
N LEU A 37 -33.66 17.67 14.18
CA LEU A 37 -33.19 18.48 15.30
C LEU A 37 -32.84 19.90 14.82
N PRO A 38 -32.67 20.88 15.74
CA PRO A 38 -32.24 22.22 15.36
C PRO A 38 -31.03 22.20 14.46
N ALA A 39 -31.03 23.11 13.49
CA ALA A 39 -29.98 23.14 12.45
C ALA A 39 -28.60 23.46 13.04
N LEU A 40 -27.58 22.81 12.52
CA LEU A 40 -26.18 23.22 12.67
C LEU A 40 -25.85 24.38 11.72
N ASP A 41 -24.65 24.92 11.82
CA ASP A 41 -24.16 25.94 10.89
C ASP A 41 -24.19 25.43 9.46
N ALA A 42 -24.64 26.28 8.53
CA ALA A 42 -24.75 25.93 7.14
C ALA A 42 -23.37 25.63 6.53
N GLY A 43 -23.28 24.55 5.75
CA GLY A 43 -22.03 24.11 5.16
C GLY A 43 -21.31 22.98 5.92
N MET A 44 -21.76 22.64 7.14
CA MET A 44 -21.14 21.61 7.95
C MET A 44 -21.80 20.24 7.77
N TYR A 45 -20.97 19.19 7.67
CA TYR A 45 -21.36 17.79 7.73
C TYR A 45 -21.13 17.24 9.14
N PRO A 46 -22.11 16.59 9.79
CA PRO A 46 -21.89 15.91 11.06
C PRO A 46 -21.18 14.58 10.80
N LEU A 47 -19.85 14.56 10.90
CA LEU A 47 -19.06 13.40 10.53
C LEU A 47 -19.22 12.24 11.50
N GLN A 48 -19.14 12.50 12.79
CA GLN A 48 -19.38 11.55 13.88
C GLN A 48 -20.06 12.21 15.06
N ALA A 49 -20.65 11.38 15.92
CA ALA A 49 -21.25 11.81 17.18
C ALA A 49 -21.10 10.72 18.24
N GLU A 50 -21.17 11.11 19.51
CA GLU A 50 -21.27 10.22 20.66
C GLU A 50 -22.30 10.77 21.66
N ILE A 51 -23.00 9.88 22.34
CA ILE A 51 -24.02 10.26 23.33
C ILE A 51 -23.53 9.84 24.72
N SER A 52 -23.34 10.83 25.61
CA SER A 52 -22.96 10.57 27.00
C SER A 52 -24.15 10.14 27.83
N SER A 53 -23.90 9.51 28.98
CA SER A 53 -24.94 9.01 29.88
C SER A 53 -25.76 10.12 30.51
N ASN A 54 -25.24 11.36 30.53
CA ASN A 54 -25.93 12.53 31.07
C ASN A 54 -26.93 13.19 30.07
N GLY A 55 -27.03 12.64 28.83
CA GLY A 55 -27.94 13.14 27.80
C GLY A 55 -27.38 14.27 26.95
N THR A 56 -26.05 14.40 26.87
CA THR A 56 -25.38 15.30 25.95
C THR A 56 -24.89 14.51 24.74
N MET A 57 -25.20 14.95 23.52
CA MET A 57 -24.64 14.44 22.30
C MET A 57 -23.49 15.36 21.85
N TYR A 58 -22.30 14.81 21.74
CA TYR A 58 -21.14 15.51 21.21
C TYR A 58 -20.98 15.17 19.70
N ILE A 59 -20.72 16.18 18.86
CA ILE A 59 -20.76 16.05 17.41
C ILE A 59 -19.54 16.74 16.83
N VAL A 60 -18.78 16.02 16.01
CA VAL A 60 -17.68 16.60 15.22
C VAL A 60 -18.14 16.86 13.79
N CYS A 61 -17.80 18.03 13.29
CA CYS A 61 -18.23 18.53 11.99
C CYS A 61 -17.06 18.99 11.12
N SER A 62 -17.29 18.98 9.82
CA SER A 62 -16.37 19.50 8.80
C SER A 62 -17.14 20.02 7.60
N ASP A 63 -16.56 20.97 6.87
CA ASP A 63 -17.07 21.48 5.58
C ASP A 63 -16.94 20.50 4.43
N ASN A 64 -16.32 19.34 4.66
CA ASN A 64 -16.20 18.22 3.73
C ASN A 64 -16.58 16.88 4.37
N CYS A 65 -17.17 15.97 3.59
CA CYS A 65 -17.79 14.74 4.10
C CYS A 65 -16.84 13.54 4.24
N GLY A 66 -15.55 13.75 4.22
CA GLY A 66 -14.56 12.66 4.37
C GLY A 66 -13.16 13.13 4.70
N PRO A 67 -12.36 12.26 5.33
CA PRO A 67 -11.04 12.64 5.83
C PRO A 67 -10.03 13.00 4.73
N ASN A 68 -10.24 12.49 3.50
CA ASN A 68 -9.35 12.73 2.35
C ASN A 68 -9.84 13.85 1.40
N LEU A 69 -10.81 14.66 1.79
CA LEU A 69 -11.38 15.72 0.96
C LEU A 69 -10.85 17.12 1.27
N SER A 70 -9.72 17.22 1.99
CA SER A 70 -9.07 18.48 2.36
C SER A 70 -10.04 19.49 2.99
N PRO A 71 -10.64 19.18 4.14
CA PRO A 71 -11.53 20.10 4.83
C PRO A 71 -10.77 21.38 5.23
N THR A 72 -11.46 22.49 5.16
CA THR A 72 -10.91 23.83 5.45
C THR A 72 -11.55 24.48 6.67
N ASP A 73 -12.68 23.94 7.16
CA ASP A 73 -13.42 24.45 8.30
C ASP A 73 -14.12 23.30 9.03
N GLY A 74 -14.41 23.49 10.31
CA GLY A 74 -15.13 22.52 11.13
C GLY A 74 -15.40 23.01 12.53
N ALA A 75 -16.25 22.28 13.23
CA ALA A 75 -16.69 22.59 14.58
C ALA A 75 -16.89 21.33 15.41
N VAL A 76 -16.88 21.50 16.72
CA VAL A 76 -17.31 20.51 17.70
C VAL A 76 -18.48 21.09 18.51
N TYR A 77 -19.59 20.38 18.51
CA TYR A 77 -20.79 20.83 19.24
C TYR A 77 -21.15 19.86 20.36
N ALA A 78 -21.64 20.43 21.47
CA ALA A 78 -22.37 19.72 22.53
C ALA A 78 -23.85 20.06 22.40
N LEU A 79 -24.69 19.06 22.14
CA LEU A 79 -26.14 19.16 22.04
C LEU A 79 -26.76 18.58 23.30
N ASP A 80 -27.47 19.41 24.12
CA ASP A 80 -28.34 18.93 25.18
C ASP A 80 -29.59 18.29 24.53
N LEU A 81 -29.73 16.97 24.63
CA LEU A 81 -30.82 16.22 24.00
C LEU A 81 -32.22 16.53 24.60
N LYS A 82 -32.27 17.03 25.83
CA LYS A 82 -33.52 17.39 26.49
C LYS A 82 -34.02 18.77 26.07
N THR A 83 -33.12 19.74 26.00
CA THR A 83 -33.47 21.13 25.64
C THR A 83 -33.33 21.39 24.14
N GLN A 84 -32.67 20.50 23.42
CA GLN A 84 -32.29 20.62 22.01
C GLN A 84 -31.51 21.91 21.73
N THR A 85 -30.59 22.28 22.62
CA THR A 85 -29.74 23.47 22.47
C THR A 85 -28.28 23.06 22.23
N TYR A 86 -27.66 23.69 21.23
CA TYR A 86 -26.23 23.50 20.93
C TYR A 86 -25.38 24.48 21.73
N ARG A 87 -24.21 24.02 22.12
CA ARG A 87 -23.06 24.80 22.57
C ARG A 87 -21.88 24.49 21.66
N ASP A 88 -21.28 25.51 21.09
CA ASP A 88 -20.00 25.38 20.38
C ASP A 88 -18.89 25.17 21.40
N ILE A 89 -18.17 24.08 21.26
CA ILE A 89 -17.05 23.65 22.10
C ILE A 89 -15.79 23.41 21.32
N THR A 90 -15.70 23.96 20.13
CA THR A 90 -14.59 23.75 19.18
C THR A 90 -13.24 24.07 19.82
N PRO A 91 -12.26 23.16 19.81
CA PRO A 91 -10.89 23.44 20.24
C PRO A 91 -10.28 24.60 19.46
N ALA A 92 -9.60 25.50 20.14
CA ALA A 92 -8.89 26.58 19.50
C ALA A 92 -7.71 26.03 18.66
N LEU A 93 -7.65 26.37 17.38
CA LEU A 93 -6.53 26.05 16.49
C LEU A 93 -5.52 27.17 16.55
N ASP A 94 -4.64 27.17 17.59
CA ASP A 94 -3.75 28.29 17.92
C ASP A 94 -2.56 28.47 17.01
N ASP A 95 -2.37 27.61 16.02
CA ASP A 95 -1.31 27.74 15.04
C ASP A 95 -1.73 28.40 13.71
N GLY A 96 -2.99 28.87 13.65
CA GLY A 96 -3.55 29.53 12.46
C GLY A 96 -3.87 28.56 11.32
N ARG A 97 -3.94 27.27 11.59
CA ARG A 97 -4.40 26.27 10.64
C ARG A 97 -5.92 26.29 10.54
N TYR A 98 -6.40 25.86 9.40
CA TYR A 98 -7.80 25.68 9.10
C TYR A 98 -8.03 24.20 8.81
N GLY A 99 -9.11 23.62 9.33
CA GLY A 99 -9.44 22.22 9.10
C GLY A 99 -10.70 21.81 9.85
N GLY A 100 -11.19 20.62 9.55
CA GLY A 100 -12.34 20.02 10.20
C GLY A 100 -12.00 19.18 11.41
N PHE A 101 -13.02 18.50 11.93
CA PHE A 101 -12.89 17.48 12.97
C PHE A 101 -13.51 16.17 12.47
N GLY A 102 -12.79 15.03 12.63
CA GLY A 102 -13.16 13.76 12.01
C GLY A 102 -13.54 12.65 12.96
N GLY A 103 -12.84 12.51 14.07
CA GLY A 103 -13.07 11.48 15.07
C GLY A 103 -13.49 12.06 16.41
N ILE A 104 -14.34 11.32 17.14
CA ILE A 104 -14.76 11.64 18.51
C ILE A 104 -14.93 10.34 19.30
N THR A 105 -14.59 10.39 20.57
CA THR A 105 -14.86 9.32 21.54
C THR A 105 -15.11 9.91 22.92
N LEU A 106 -15.88 9.18 23.73
CA LEU A 106 -16.17 9.54 25.12
C LEU A 106 -15.48 8.58 26.08
N ASP A 107 -15.11 9.07 27.23
CA ASP A 107 -14.78 8.25 28.39
C ASP A 107 -16.05 7.75 29.07
N TYR A 108 -16.34 6.45 29.00
CA TYR A 108 -17.54 5.89 29.59
C TYR A 108 -17.56 5.90 31.13
N SER A 109 -16.43 6.24 31.77
CA SER A 109 -16.32 6.42 33.22
C SER A 109 -16.50 7.87 33.66
N ASP A 110 -16.44 8.83 32.73
CA ASP A 110 -16.54 10.27 32.97
C ASP A 110 -17.19 11.00 31.80
N ASP A 111 -18.47 11.34 31.92
CA ASP A 111 -19.29 11.99 30.89
C ASP A 111 -18.74 13.34 30.38
N ASP A 112 -17.85 13.99 31.14
CA ASP A 112 -17.23 15.26 30.78
C ASP A 112 -15.88 15.11 30.05
N THR A 113 -15.37 13.87 29.96
CA THR A 113 -14.14 13.56 29.24
C THR A 113 -14.41 13.13 27.80
N ILE A 114 -13.93 13.94 26.85
CA ILE A 114 -14.07 13.73 25.40
C ILE A 114 -12.72 13.91 24.69
N ILE A 115 -12.50 13.12 23.65
CA ILE A 115 -11.36 13.27 22.77
C ILE A 115 -11.85 13.46 21.33
N VAL A 116 -11.26 14.41 20.61
CA VAL A 116 -11.56 14.69 19.20
C VAL A 116 -10.27 14.77 18.37
N THR A 117 -10.37 14.46 17.08
CA THR A 117 -9.26 14.57 16.13
C THR A 117 -9.53 15.65 15.09
N SER A 118 -8.49 16.42 14.74
CA SER A 118 -8.56 17.35 13.62
C SER A 118 -8.47 16.63 12.27
N LEU A 119 -8.93 17.30 11.20
CA LEU A 119 -8.76 16.92 9.81
C LEU A 119 -8.18 18.08 8.99
N GLY A 120 -7.59 17.79 7.84
CA GLY A 120 -7.12 18.81 6.91
C GLY A 120 -5.70 19.33 7.19
N PHE A 121 -4.99 18.80 8.16
CA PHE A 121 -3.62 19.18 8.49
C PHE A 121 -2.62 18.30 7.70
N TRP A 122 -2.08 18.84 6.62
CA TRP A 122 -1.23 18.11 5.67
C TRP A 122 0.26 18.44 5.80
N ASP A 123 0.68 18.83 7.00
CA ASP A 123 2.11 19.01 7.31
C ASP A 123 2.74 17.73 7.89
N ASP A 124 4.04 17.76 8.12
CA ASP A 124 4.82 16.61 8.58
C ASP A 124 4.43 16.11 9.98
N ARG A 125 3.73 16.92 10.79
CA ARG A 125 3.25 16.53 12.12
C ARG A 125 2.03 15.62 12.07
N GLY A 126 1.21 15.73 11.01
CA GLY A 126 -0.06 15.02 10.88
C GLY A 126 -1.23 15.72 11.58
N HIS A 127 -2.32 15.01 11.77
CA HIS A 127 -3.52 15.51 12.45
C HIS A 127 -3.30 15.58 13.96
N ASN A 128 -3.98 16.53 14.63
CA ASN A 128 -3.90 16.74 16.07
C ASN A 128 -5.02 15.99 16.80
N ILE A 129 -4.77 15.66 18.06
CA ILE A 129 -5.73 15.09 18.99
C ILE A 129 -5.91 16.09 20.14
N TYR A 130 -7.16 16.35 20.49
CA TYR A 130 -7.56 17.24 21.59
C TYR A 130 -8.35 16.45 22.63
N ARG A 131 -8.03 16.64 23.91
CA ARG A 131 -8.72 16.05 25.04
C ARG A 131 -9.29 17.14 25.93
N SER A 132 -10.56 17.02 26.31
CA SER A 132 -11.24 17.82 27.33
C SER A 132 -11.63 16.92 28.48
N THR A 133 -11.59 17.44 29.73
CA THR A 133 -12.10 16.79 30.96
C THR A 133 -13.18 17.60 31.61
N ASN A 134 -13.80 18.54 30.91
CA ASN A 134 -14.81 19.46 31.42
C ASN A 134 -15.90 19.76 30.37
N GLY A 135 -16.29 18.75 29.60
CA GLY A 135 -17.38 18.85 28.63
C GLY A 135 -17.08 19.83 27.49
N GLY A 136 -15.79 20.02 27.12
CA GLY A 136 -15.37 20.91 26.04
C GLY A 136 -15.25 22.39 26.44
N GLU A 137 -15.22 22.72 27.74
CA GLU A 137 -14.95 24.11 28.17
C GLU A 137 -13.49 24.51 27.95
N SER A 138 -12.59 23.55 28.05
CA SER A 138 -11.15 23.71 27.69
C SER A 138 -10.59 22.42 27.12
N TRP A 139 -9.49 22.54 26.39
CA TRP A 139 -8.88 21.46 25.66
C TRP A 139 -7.36 21.45 25.81
N ASP A 140 -6.80 20.27 26.04
CA ASP A 140 -5.39 19.98 25.89
C ASP A 140 -5.13 19.34 24.53
N ALA A 141 -4.03 19.70 23.87
CA ALA A 141 -3.68 19.22 22.53
C ALA A 141 -2.39 18.42 22.55
N LEU A 142 -2.25 17.39 21.69
CA LEU A 142 -0.97 16.66 21.53
C LEU A 142 0.16 17.61 21.14
N TYR A 143 -0.15 18.61 20.33
CA TYR A 143 0.84 19.64 19.99
C TYR A 143 0.16 20.99 19.70
N THR A 144 0.93 22.06 19.92
CA THR A 144 0.61 23.42 19.51
C THR A 144 1.68 23.91 18.52
N LYS A 145 1.65 25.17 18.16
CA LYS A 145 2.69 25.78 17.33
C LYS A 145 4.08 25.71 17.96
N THR A 146 4.15 25.77 19.28
CA THR A 146 5.40 25.92 20.05
C THR A 146 5.69 24.75 20.97
N GLU A 147 4.72 23.89 21.22
CA GLU A 147 4.81 22.80 22.20
C GLU A 147 4.47 21.47 21.57
N LYS A 148 5.13 20.42 22.02
CA LYS A 148 4.89 19.04 21.67
C LYS A 148 4.74 18.22 22.95
N ASN A 149 3.53 17.71 23.18
CA ASN A 149 3.12 17.01 24.39
C ASN A 149 3.07 15.49 24.18
N TYR A 150 3.79 14.97 23.18
CA TYR A 150 3.86 13.55 22.89
C TYR A 150 5.27 13.11 22.45
N VAL A 151 5.51 11.82 22.54
CA VAL A 151 6.66 11.12 21.97
C VAL A 151 6.16 9.96 21.12
N MET A 152 6.87 9.65 20.01
CA MET A 152 6.51 8.51 19.15
C MET A 152 7.36 7.29 19.54
N ASP A 153 6.70 6.17 19.80
CA ASP A 153 7.35 4.86 19.88
C ASP A 153 7.24 4.17 18.52
N VAL A 154 8.39 4.13 17.82
CA VAL A 154 8.51 3.53 16.49
C VAL A 154 9.10 2.12 16.54
N SER A 155 9.22 1.50 17.72
CA SER A 155 9.93 0.23 17.88
C SER A 155 9.40 -0.92 17.04
N GLU A 156 8.10 -0.94 16.73
CA GLU A 156 7.45 -1.97 15.91
C GLU A 156 7.33 -1.61 14.42
N ALA A 157 7.55 -0.33 14.05
CA ALA A 157 7.40 0.15 12.68
C ALA A 157 8.42 1.25 12.35
N GLN A 158 9.69 0.96 12.49
CA GLN A 158 10.80 1.92 12.36
C GLN A 158 10.81 2.65 11.02
N TRP A 159 10.37 2.00 9.94
CA TRP A 159 10.30 2.57 8.59
C TRP A 159 9.35 3.76 8.46
N LEU A 160 8.39 3.93 9.37
CA LEU A 160 7.47 5.08 9.37
C LEU A 160 8.14 6.39 9.80
N GLN A 161 9.35 6.30 10.35
CA GLN A 161 10.18 7.47 10.67
C GLN A 161 11.27 7.72 9.61
N TRP A 162 11.66 6.72 8.83
CA TRP A 162 12.79 6.85 7.91
C TRP A 162 12.58 7.95 6.87
N GLY A 163 13.65 8.74 6.65
CA GLY A 163 13.61 9.90 5.76
C GLY A 163 12.88 11.12 6.32
N ARG A 164 12.48 11.10 7.60
CA ARG A 164 11.85 12.20 8.34
C ARG A 164 12.63 12.51 9.61
N GLU A 165 12.54 13.75 10.11
CA GLU A 165 13.16 14.09 11.41
C GLU A 165 12.42 13.40 12.56
N GLU A 166 11.10 13.27 12.44
CA GLU A 166 10.23 12.60 13.43
C GLU A 166 9.10 11.84 12.75
N ALA A 167 8.58 10.82 13.41
CA ALA A 167 7.34 10.17 13.01
C ALA A 167 6.14 11.10 13.25
N SER A 168 5.16 11.08 12.35
CA SER A 168 3.95 11.89 12.45
C SER A 168 2.84 11.17 13.21
N THR A 169 1.86 11.93 13.73
CA THR A 169 0.62 11.38 14.30
C THR A 169 -0.32 10.80 13.23
N GLY A 170 0.05 10.86 11.97
CA GLY A 170 -0.73 10.35 10.83
C GLY A 170 -1.76 11.34 10.30
N TRP A 171 -2.36 10.97 9.17
CA TRP A 171 -3.36 11.77 8.46
C TRP A 171 -4.65 10.98 8.30
N TRP A 172 -5.75 11.66 7.96
CA TRP A 172 -7.08 11.06 7.79
C TRP A 172 -7.64 10.42 9.06
N THR A 173 -7.31 10.99 10.21
CA THR A 173 -7.69 10.47 11.52
C THR A 173 -9.19 10.69 11.75
N SER A 174 -9.99 9.65 11.52
CA SER A 174 -11.44 9.68 11.74
C SER A 174 -11.98 8.50 12.54
N ALA A 175 -11.15 7.51 12.83
CA ALA A 175 -11.47 6.41 13.74
C ALA A 175 -10.73 6.63 15.05
N LEU A 176 -11.44 6.66 16.17
CA LEU A 176 -10.92 6.98 17.49
C LEU A 176 -11.75 6.27 18.56
N ALA A 177 -11.10 5.63 19.52
CA ALA A 177 -11.78 4.98 20.64
C ALA A 177 -10.94 5.03 21.92
N ILE A 178 -11.59 5.36 23.04
CA ILE A 178 -11.08 5.14 24.41
C ILE A 178 -11.50 3.72 24.83
N ASP A 179 -10.60 3.00 25.50
CA ASP A 179 -10.95 1.74 26.16
C ASP A 179 -12.01 2.01 27.26
N PRO A 180 -13.20 1.37 27.23
CA PRO A 180 -14.28 1.66 28.16
C PRO A 180 -13.96 1.28 29.62
N PHE A 181 -12.85 0.60 29.86
CA PHE A 181 -12.42 0.16 31.20
C PHE A 181 -11.14 0.86 31.68
N ASN A 182 -10.45 1.60 30.79
CA ASN A 182 -9.21 2.32 31.13
C ASN A 182 -9.04 3.58 30.29
N SER A 183 -9.26 4.73 30.87
CA SER A 183 -9.16 6.05 30.21
C SER A 183 -7.76 6.40 29.67
N ASP A 184 -6.72 5.69 30.10
CA ASP A 184 -5.35 5.84 29.58
C ASP A 184 -5.17 5.21 28.19
N ILE A 185 -5.98 4.20 27.87
CA ILE A 185 -5.85 3.45 26.62
C ILE A 185 -6.71 4.11 25.55
N VAL A 186 -6.06 4.63 24.53
CA VAL A 186 -6.73 5.20 23.35
C VAL A 186 -6.11 4.63 22.10
N SER A 187 -6.94 4.22 21.14
CA SER A 187 -6.51 3.80 19.81
C SER A 187 -7.15 4.68 18.75
N TYR A 188 -6.39 4.94 17.67
CA TYR A 188 -6.91 5.68 16.54
C TYR A 188 -6.34 5.18 15.22
N GLY A 189 -7.15 5.22 14.17
CA GLY A 189 -6.80 4.82 12.81
C GLY A 189 -6.50 6.01 11.92
N THR A 190 -5.51 5.86 11.06
CA THR A 190 -5.09 6.84 10.06
C THR A 190 -4.99 6.22 8.68
N GLY A 191 -4.67 7.00 7.66
CA GLY A 191 -4.33 6.47 6.34
C GLY A 191 -2.99 5.74 6.29
N ALA A 192 -2.15 5.87 7.31
CA ALA A 192 -0.85 5.21 7.34
C ALA A 192 -0.90 3.89 8.14
N THR A 193 -1.59 3.86 9.27
CA THR A 193 -1.65 2.68 10.15
C THR A 193 -2.58 2.90 11.34
N LEU A 194 -2.60 1.94 12.26
CA LEU A 194 -3.21 2.02 13.57
C LEU A 194 -2.19 2.54 14.60
N TYR A 195 -2.65 3.41 15.49
CA TYR A 195 -1.87 3.98 16.58
C TYR A 195 -2.56 3.71 17.90
N SER A 196 -1.80 3.61 18.98
CA SER A 196 -2.33 3.49 20.34
C SER A 196 -1.48 4.25 21.35
N THR A 197 -2.06 4.48 22.52
CA THR A 197 -1.37 4.98 23.72
C THR A 197 -1.92 4.30 24.95
N VAL A 198 -1.14 4.26 26.03
CA VAL A 198 -1.52 3.71 27.33
C VAL A 198 -1.39 4.75 28.45
N ASN A 199 -1.24 6.01 28.10
CA ASN A 199 -1.13 7.13 29.05
C ASN A 199 -1.79 8.41 28.51
N MET A 200 -2.96 8.31 27.89
CA MET A 200 -3.69 9.47 27.34
C MET A 200 -4.08 10.48 28.44
N THR A 201 -4.27 10.03 29.67
CA THR A 201 -4.62 10.93 30.80
C THR A 201 -3.47 11.86 31.21
N ASP A 202 -2.25 11.59 30.76
CA ASP A 202 -1.11 12.50 30.94
C ASP A 202 -1.19 13.74 30.03
N LEU A 203 -2.06 13.75 29.00
CA LEU A 203 -2.23 14.93 28.13
C LEU A 203 -2.73 16.12 28.95
N GLY A 204 -1.98 17.21 28.91
CA GLY A 204 -2.16 18.40 29.76
C GLY A 204 -1.29 18.40 31.03
N SER A 205 -0.47 17.36 31.26
CA SER A 205 0.51 17.31 32.34
C SER A 205 1.95 17.61 31.83
N GLU A 206 2.93 17.53 32.73
CA GLU A 206 4.36 17.63 32.34
C GLU A 206 4.88 16.34 31.68
N THR A 207 4.17 15.23 31.77
CA THR A 207 4.52 13.94 31.17
C THR A 207 4.00 13.86 29.73
N PRO A 208 4.86 13.65 28.73
CA PRO A 208 4.37 13.51 27.35
C PRO A 208 3.58 12.22 27.16
N VAL A 209 2.55 12.28 26.32
CA VAL A 209 1.82 11.08 25.89
C VAL A 209 2.71 10.25 24.97
N THR A 210 2.82 8.95 25.21
CA THR A 210 3.54 8.03 24.33
C THR A 210 2.58 7.47 23.28
N ILE A 211 2.79 7.83 22.02
CA ILE A 211 2.04 7.30 20.88
C ILE A 211 2.86 6.16 20.26
N LYS A 212 2.27 4.97 20.19
CA LYS A 212 2.85 3.78 19.60
C LYS A 212 2.24 3.47 18.24
N PHE A 213 3.04 3.04 17.28
CA PHE A 213 2.54 2.34 16.09
C PHE A 213 2.08 0.94 16.49
N ASP A 214 0.83 0.61 16.25
CA ASP A 214 0.21 -0.64 16.67
C ASP A 214 -0.28 -1.43 15.45
N ALA A 215 0.65 -1.66 14.53
CA ALA A 215 0.37 -2.19 13.20
C ALA A 215 0.89 -3.61 12.97
N TYR A 216 1.55 -4.22 13.96
CA TYR A 216 2.17 -5.54 13.79
C TYR A 216 1.15 -6.59 13.32
N GLY A 217 1.42 -7.18 12.14
CA GLY A 217 0.57 -8.18 11.50
C GLY A 217 -0.68 -7.62 10.78
N ILE A 218 -0.86 -6.30 10.78
CA ILE A 218 -1.93 -5.60 10.07
C ILE A 218 -1.41 -4.41 9.26
N GLU A 219 -0.15 -4.48 8.82
CA GLU A 219 0.48 -3.44 8.00
C GLU A 219 -0.39 -3.12 6.78
N GLU A 220 -0.48 -1.84 6.42
CA GLU A 220 -1.38 -1.37 5.38
C GLU A 220 -0.69 -1.20 4.01
N THR A 221 0.60 -1.53 3.89
CA THR A 221 1.34 -1.26 2.66
C THR A 221 0.76 -1.96 1.42
N ALA A 222 0.56 -1.17 0.36
CA ALA A 222 0.19 -1.64 -0.96
C ALA A 222 1.45 -1.99 -1.75
N VAL A 223 1.78 -3.27 -1.83
CA VAL A 223 2.98 -3.75 -2.51
C VAL A 223 2.70 -3.90 -4.01
N TYR A 224 3.49 -3.22 -4.85
CA TYR A 224 3.27 -3.19 -6.29
C TYR A 224 4.05 -4.26 -7.04
N ASP A 225 5.31 -4.51 -6.65
CA ASP A 225 6.14 -5.49 -7.31
C ASP A 225 7.24 -6.02 -6.39
N MET A 226 7.76 -7.21 -6.71
CA MET A 226 8.80 -7.88 -5.94
C MET A 226 9.64 -8.77 -6.84
N ILE A 227 10.93 -8.88 -6.53
CA ILE A 227 11.84 -9.82 -7.18
C ILE A 227 12.83 -10.41 -6.18
N SER A 228 13.00 -11.74 -6.22
CA SER A 228 13.97 -12.48 -5.40
C SER A 228 15.14 -12.92 -6.31
N PRO A 229 16.27 -12.19 -6.31
CA PRO A 229 17.44 -12.55 -7.10
C PRO A 229 18.15 -13.78 -6.52
N PRO A 230 18.95 -14.51 -7.31
CA PRO A 230 19.93 -15.43 -6.75
C PRO A 230 20.91 -14.67 -5.84
N THR A 231 21.23 -15.27 -4.69
CA THR A 231 22.13 -14.65 -3.72
C THR A 231 23.30 -15.59 -3.37
N ASP A 232 24.47 -15.01 -3.25
CA ASP A 232 25.67 -15.68 -2.71
C ASP A 232 25.87 -15.35 -1.21
N GLY A 233 24.84 -14.77 -0.57
CA GLY A 233 24.87 -14.29 0.80
C GLY A 233 25.29 -12.82 0.92
N THR A 234 25.55 -12.13 -0.19
CA THR A 234 25.89 -10.69 -0.20
C THR A 234 24.81 -9.83 -0.85
N SER A 235 23.98 -10.39 -1.73
CA SER A 235 22.82 -9.70 -2.32
C SER A 235 21.56 -9.92 -1.50
N PRO A 236 20.56 -9.04 -1.61
CA PRO A 236 19.28 -9.19 -0.94
C PRO A 236 18.56 -10.48 -1.33
N GLN A 237 17.81 -11.06 -0.39
CA GLN A 237 16.88 -12.14 -0.67
C GLN A 237 15.67 -11.66 -1.47
N LEU A 238 15.27 -10.39 -1.26
CA LEU A 238 14.11 -9.81 -1.90
C LEU A 238 14.29 -8.30 -2.09
N TYR A 239 13.97 -7.79 -3.26
CA TYR A 239 13.63 -6.39 -3.48
C TYR A 239 12.12 -6.25 -3.55
N SER A 240 11.57 -5.25 -2.89
CA SER A 240 10.14 -4.95 -2.92
C SER A 240 9.88 -3.47 -3.15
N ILE A 241 8.81 -3.15 -3.87
CA ILE A 241 8.34 -1.77 -4.05
C ILE A 241 6.87 -1.64 -3.68
N MET A 242 6.51 -0.48 -3.15
CA MET A 242 5.17 -0.22 -2.66
C MET A 242 4.79 1.25 -2.78
N GLY A 243 3.49 1.52 -2.65
CA GLY A 243 2.97 2.88 -2.51
C GLY A 243 3.41 3.54 -1.22
N ASP A 244 3.49 4.86 -1.23
CA ASP A 244 3.80 5.75 -0.10
C ASP A 244 5.21 5.58 0.51
N LEU A 245 5.69 4.36 0.65
CA LEU A 245 6.98 4.03 1.27
C LEU A 245 8.10 3.71 0.25
N THR A 246 7.87 3.82 -1.04
CA THR A 246 8.81 3.49 -2.11
C THR A 246 9.20 2.01 -2.15
N GLY A 247 10.06 1.50 -1.26
CA GLY A 247 10.48 0.10 -1.26
C GLY A 247 11.67 -0.20 -0.36
N PHE A 248 12.06 -1.48 -0.38
CA PHE A 248 13.14 -2.02 0.47
C PHE A 248 14.01 -3.04 -0.27
N SER A 249 15.27 -3.12 0.16
CA SER A 249 16.15 -4.26 -0.08
C SER A 249 16.17 -5.12 1.18
N HIS A 250 15.66 -6.34 1.12
CA HIS A 250 15.61 -7.27 2.25
C HIS A 250 16.81 -8.22 2.19
N LEU A 251 17.83 -7.98 3.01
CA LEU A 251 18.96 -8.91 3.15
C LEU A 251 18.54 -10.16 3.91
N ASP A 252 17.63 -10.02 4.85
CA ASP A 252 17.02 -11.08 5.63
C ASP A 252 15.52 -10.77 5.75
N VAL A 253 14.69 -11.59 5.11
CA VAL A 253 13.23 -11.38 5.07
C VAL A 253 12.54 -11.64 6.41
N GLU A 254 13.25 -12.18 7.40
CA GLU A 254 12.75 -12.39 8.76
C GLU A 254 13.08 -11.20 9.68
N LYS A 255 13.72 -10.16 9.15
CA LYS A 255 14.09 -8.95 9.90
C LYS A 255 13.65 -7.69 9.19
N VAL A 256 13.38 -6.67 9.97
CA VAL A 256 13.22 -5.31 9.43
C VAL A 256 14.54 -4.90 8.78
N PRO A 257 14.54 -4.43 7.52
CA PRO A 257 15.75 -3.91 6.89
C PRO A 257 16.31 -2.71 7.66
N ASP A 258 17.60 -2.45 7.53
CA ASP A 258 18.21 -1.22 8.05
C ASP A 258 17.80 -0.01 7.19
N ASP A 259 17.87 1.22 7.77
CA ASP A 259 17.48 2.47 7.10
C ASP A 259 18.21 2.74 5.76
N ASN A 260 19.44 2.30 5.60
CA ASN A 260 20.17 2.42 4.32
C ASN A 260 19.58 1.54 3.21
N HIS A 261 18.83 0.49 3.53
CA HIS A 261 18.15 -0.39 2.60
C HIS A 261 16.73 0.06 2.23
N PHE A 262 16.31 1.22 2.71
CA PHE A 262 15.06 1.87 2.33
C PHE A 262 15.24 2.76 1.10
N PHE A 263 14.32 2.67 0.14
CA PHE A 263 14.34 3.50 -1.08
C PHE A 263 13.72 4.87 -0.78
N LYS A 264 14.50 5.94 -0.85
CA LYS A 264 14.12 7.26 -0.30
C LYS A 264 13.42 8.20 -1.28
N ASN A 265 12.98 7.76 -2.47
CA ASN A 265 12.66 8.67 -3.56
C ASN A 265 11.29 8.45 -4.21
N GLY A 266 10.21 8.76 -3.50
CA GLY A 266 8.84 8.79 -4.03
C GLY A 266 8.24 7.40 -4.25
N ASP A 267 7.01 7.33 -4.78
CA ASP A 267 6.35 6.05 -5.05
C ASP A 267 7.06 5.30 -6.17
N ALA A 268 7.51 4.09 -5.90
CA ALA A 268 8.08 3.23 -6.91
C ALA A 268 7.00 2.61 -7.81
N LYS A 269 7.36 2.32 -9.07
CA LYS A 269 6.43 1.80 -10.09
C LYS A 269 6.85 0.46 -10.66
N SER A 270 8.14 0.16 -10.71
CA SER A 270 8.69 -1.14 -11.10
C SER A 270 10.02 -1.38 -10.42
N VAL A 271 10.36 -2.64 -10.19
CA VAL A 271 11.68 -3.07 -9.73
C VAL A 271 12.14 -4.26 -10.58
N ASP A 272 13.42 -4.31 -10.90
CA ASP A 272 14.06 -5.46 -11.55
C ASP A 272 15.53 -5.56 -11.15
N CYS A 273 16.12 -6.74 -11.28
CA CYS A 273 17.50 -6.99 -10.91
C CYS A 273 18.26 -7.82 -11.93
N ALA A 274 19.58 -7.74 -11.89
CA ALA A 274 20.44 -8.61 -12.66
C ALA A 274 20.48 -10.02 -12.03
N TRP A 275 20.06 -11.01 -12.82
CA TRP A 275 19.97 -12.38 -12.30
C TRP A 275 21.33 -13.04 -12.06
N GLN A 276 22.39 -12.61 -12.76
CA GLN A 276 23.77 -13.11 -12.59
C GLN A 276 24.53 -12.39 -11.46
N ASN A 277 23.99 -11.28 -10.96
CA ASN A 277 24.54 -10.55 -9.82
C ASN A 277 23.42 -9.76 -9.12
N GLY A 278 22.79 -10.37 -8.13
CA GLY A 278 21.68 -9.79 -7.39
C GLY A 278 21.95 -8.46 -6.67
N ASN A 279 23.22 -8.02 -6.60
CA ASN A 279 23.58 -6.70 -6.08
C ASN A 279 23.25 -5.56 -7.06
N TYR A 280 23.00 -5.87 -8.33
CA TYR A 280 22.60 -4.89 -9.34
C TYR A 280 21.08 -4.89 -9.50
N ALA A 281 20.45 -3.76 -9.21
CA ALA A 281 19.01 -3.60 -9.37
C ALA A 281 18.65 -2.22 -9.91
N VAL A 282 17.44 -2.09 -10.43
CA VAL A 282 16.86 -0.85 -10.95
C VAL A 282 15.43 -0.71 -10.44
N TYR A 283 15.03 0.50 -10.03
CA TYR A 283 13.63 0.81 -9.83
C TYR A 283 13.25 2.14 -10.47
N THR A 284 11.99 2.27 -10.84
CA THR A 284 11.41 3.53 -11.30
C THR A 284 10.53 4.14 -10.22
N SER A 285 10.45 5.48 -10.17
CA SER A 285 9.57 6.19 -9.26
C SER A 285 8.88 7.37 -9.93
N ASP A 286 7.85 7.93 -9.30
CA ASP A 286 7.17 9.14 -9.75
C ASP A 286 7.85 10.43 -9.28
N ASN A 287 8.89 10.35 -8.47
CA ASN A 287 9.65 11.49 -8.00
C ASN A 287 10.33 12.22 -9.16
N VAL A 288 10.01 13.48 -9.36
CA VAL A 288 10.52 14.31 -10.47
C VAL A 288 12.05 14.45 -10.53
N ARG A 289 12.76 14.19 -9.42
CA ARG A 289 14.22 14.31 -9.31
C ARG A 289 14.96 12.99 -9.43
N SER A 290 14.26 11.86 -9.25
CA SER A 290 14.87 10.51 -9.22
C SER A 290 13.94 9.47 -9.81
N GLN A 291 13.57 9.64 -11.07
CA GLN A 291 12.56 8.82 -11.76
C GLN A 291 13.05 7.42 -12.14
N LEU A 292 14.36 7.25 -12.27
CA LEU A 292 15.02 6.00 -12.56
C LEU A 292 16.25 5.88 -11.68
N ASN A 293 16.32 4.85 -10.86
CA ASN A 293 17.34 4.65 -9.85
C ASN A 293 17.97 3.27 -9.99
N TYR A 294 19.24 3.15 -9.70
CA TYR A 294 19.95 1.89 -9.72
C TYR A 294 20.86 1.72 -8.50
N THR A 295 21.14 0.47 -8.17
CA THR A 295 22.14 0.06 -7.19
C THR A 295 23.11 -0.94 -7.82
N THR A 296 24.32 -1.01 -7.26
CA THR A 296 25.35 -2.01 -7.60
C THR A 296 25.91 -2.69 -6.35
N ASP A 297 25.31 -2.43 -5.20
CA ASP A 297 25.74 -2.87 -3.86
C ASP A 297 24.61 -3.51 -3.04
N GLY A 298 23.60 -4.10 -3.70
CA GLY A 298 22.50 -4.77 -3.03
C GLY A 298 21.49 -3.82 -2.38
N GLY A 299 21.47 -2.55 -2.82
CA GLY A 299 20.56 -1.54 -2.29
C GLY A 299 21.04 -0.89 -1.00
N GLU A 300 22.31 -1.09 -0.61
CA GLU A 300 22.96 -0.32 0.46
C GLU A 300 23.03 1.17 0.08
N SER A 301 23.21 1.45 -1.23
CA SER A 301 23.06 2.77 -1.80
C SER A 301 22.30 2.76 -3.12
N TRP A 302 21.55 3.84 -3.39
CA TRP A 302 20.83 4.04 -4.64
C TRP A 302 21.24 5.34 -5.32
N SER A 303 21.56 5.25 -6.60
CA SER A 303 21.93 6.38 -7.45
C SER A 303 20.82 6.72 -8.42
N ALA A 304 20.44 8.00 -8.48
CA ALA A 304 19.48 8.46 -9.48
C ALA A 304 20.17 8.66 -10.84
N ILE A 305 19.58 8.14 -11.92
CA ILE A 305 19.96 8.46 -13.29
C ILE A 305 19.39 9.84 -13.65
N THR A 306 20.23 10.86 -13.71
CA THR A 306 19.80 12.25 -13.87
C THR A 306 19.76 12.74 -15.32
N ARG A 307 20.49 12.09 -16.24
CA ARG A 307 20.51 12.42 -17.67
C ARG A 307 19.46 11.61 -18.41
N LEU A 308 18.20 11.97 -18.25
CA LEU A 308 17.10 11.26 -18.87
C LEU A 308 16.75 11.80 -20.26
N PRO A 309 16.27 10.95 -21.20
CA PRO A 309 15.67 11.41 -22.45
C PRO A 309 14.57 12.45 -22.21
N ALA A 310 14.51 13.45 -23.07
CA ALA A 310 13.60 14.59 -22.88
C ALA A 310 12.12 14.14 -22.84
N LYS A 311 11.34 14.75 -21.91
CA LYS A 311 9.91 14.49 -21.70
C LYS A 311 9.58 13.07 -21.21
N SER A 312 10.54 12.38 -20.64
CA SER A 312 10.35 11.05 -20.04
C SER A 312 10.18 11.17 -18.54
N LYS A 313 9.35 10.30 -17.94
CA LYS A 313 9.12 10.21 -16.50
C LYS A 313 8.61 8.83 -16.08
N GLY A 314 8.85 8.43 -14.85
CA GLY A 314 8.27 7.21 -14.24
C GLY A 314 8.36 5.96 -15.11
N GLY A 315 7.27 5.25 -15.24
CA GLY A 315 7.15 4.07 -16.10
C GLY A 315 7.76 2.81 -15.50
N SER A 316 8.28 1.90 -16.37
CA SER A 316 8.90 0.64 -15.96
C SER A 316 10.29 0.45 -16.55
N ALA A 317 11.17 -0.20 -15.80
CA ALA A 317 12.51 -0.52 -16.25
C ALA A 317 12.84 -1.98 -15.98
N VAL A 318 13.66 -2.58 -16.83
CA VAL A 318 14.20 -3.93 -16.68
C VAL A 318 15.70 -3.93 -16.87
N MET A 319 16.38 -4.82 -16.17
CA MET A 319 17.84 -4.93 -16.16
C MET A 319 18.29 -6.23 -16.83
N SER A 320 19.33 -6.17 -17.67
CA SER A 320 19.92 -7.35 -18.29
C SER A 320 20.44 -8.34 -17.25
N ALA A 321 20.59 -9.62 -17.64
CA ALA A 321 21.04 -10.68 -16.74
C ALA A 321 22.34 -10.35 -15.99
N ASP A 322 23.28 -9.64 -16.60
CA ASP A 322 24.57 -9.26 -16.04
C ASP A 322 24.60 -7.85 -15.40
N GLY A 323 23.48 -7.12 -15.42
CA GLY A 323 23.38 -5.75 -14.88
C GLY A 323 23.97 -4.65 -15.77
N SER A 324 24.48 -4.99 -16.95
CA SER A 324 25.16 -4.01 -17.82
C SER A 324 24.21 -3.07 -18.58
N THR A 325 22.96 -3.47 -18.78
CA THR A 325 22.01 -2.76 -19.65
C THR A 325 20.66 -2.57 -18.95
N ILE A 326 20.10 -1.38 -19.07
CA ILE A 326 18.74 -1.08 -18.62
C ILE A 326 17.88 -0.74 -19.84
N VAL A 327 16.75 -1.43 -20.00
CA VAL A 327 15.68 -1.03 -20.92
C VAL A 327 14.61 -0.31 -20.12
N TRP A 328 14.32 0.93 -20.49
CA TRP A 328 13.37 1.80 -19.80
C TRP A 328 12.20 2.19 -20.69
N LYS A 329 11.00 1.94 -20.21
CA LYS A 329 9.74 2.41 -20.79
C LYS A 329 9.16 3.50 -19.92
N PRO A 330 9.46 4.79 -20.15
CA PRO A 330 8.90 5.88 -19.39
C PRO A 330 7.41 6.08 -19.70
N ASP A 331 6.67 6.62 -18.73
CA ASP A 331 5.33 7.17 -18.93
C ASP A 331 5.46 8.52 -19.65
N SER A 332 5.58 8.48 -20.95
CA SER A 332 5.77 9.68 -21.75
C SER A 332 4.78 9.75 -22.90
N LEU A 333 4.39 10.98 -23.26
CA LEU A 333 3.53 11.23 -24.42
C LEU A 333 4.19 10.88 -25.76
N THR A 334 5.50 10.62 -25.77
CA THR A 334 6.24 10.28 -26.99
C THR A 334 6.08 8.79 -27.37
N GLY A 335 5.67 7.95 -26.43
CA GLY A 335 5.52 6.52 -26.63
C GLY A 335 6.81 5.74 -26.89
N LYS A 336 7.97 6.35 -26.61
CA LYS A 336 9.28 5.79 -26.90
C LYS A 336 9.83 5.00 -25.72
N LEU A 337 10.51 3.89 -26.01
CA LEU A 337 11.31 3.13 -25.07
C LEU A 337 12.79 3.43 -25.33
N TYR A 338 13.59 3.32 -24.28
CA TYR A 338 15.02 3.65 -24.34
C TYR A 338 15.88 2.56 -23.72
N VAL A 339 17.14 2.46 -24.19
CA VAL A 339 18.17 1.58 -23.65
C VAL A 339 19.37 2.41 -23.22
N THR A 340 19.93 2.08 -22.07
CA THR A 340 21.24 2.58 -21.63
C THR A 340 22.16 1.40 -21.27
N PRO A 341 23.38 1.34 -21.80
CA PRO A 341 24.40 0.33 -21.45
C PRO A 341 25.38 0.83 -20.37
N ASP A 342 25.15 2.01 -19.80
CA ASP A 342 26.12 2.74 -18.97
C ASP A 342 25.42 3.62 -17.90
N PHE A 343 24.30 3.14 -17.36
CA PHE A 343 23.52 3.82 -16.31
C PHE A 343 23.14 5.28 -16.63
N GLY A 344 22.76 5.52 -17.90
CA GLY A 344 22.22 6.79 -18.34
C GLY A 344 23.24 7.80 -18.87
N GLU A 345 24.53 7.44 -19.01
CA GLU A 345 25.50 8.29 -19.69
C GLU A 345 25.19 8.40 -21.19
N THR A 346 24.77 7.30 -21.81
CA THR A 346 24.27 7.26 -23.19
C THR A 346 22.90 6.60 -23.29
N TRP A 347 22.09 7.06 -24.25
CA TRP A 347 20.75 6.55 -24.50
C TRP A 347 20.52 6.23 -25.96
N TYR A 348 19.92 5.08 -26.21
CA TYR A 348 19.46 4.64 -27.53
C TYR A 348 17.95 4.45 -27.51
N GLU A 349 17.27 4.86 -28.57
CA GLU A 349 15.83 4.60 -28.73
C GLU A 349 15.64 3.12 -29.14
N CYS A 350 14.76 2.39 -28.44
CA CYS A 350 14.34 1.06 -28.84
C CYS A 350 13.48 1.14 -30.11
N THR A 351 13.71 0.24 -31.04
CA THR A 351 12.93 0.14 -32.28
C THR A 351 12.13 -1.16 -32.30
N GLY A 352 10.98 -1.15 -33.00
CA GLY A 352 10.12 -2.32 -33.16
C GLY A 352 8.99 -2.46 -32.15
N LEU A 353 8.94 -1.63 -31.11
CA LEU A 353 7.88 -1.64 -30.09
C LEU A 353 7.10 -0.31 -30.09
N SER A 354 5.84 -0.36 -29.61
CA SER A 354 5.02 0.79 -29.32
C SER A 354 4.90 1.05 -27.80
N TYR A 355 4.26 2.14 -27.42
CA TYR A 355 4.07 2.57 -26.02
C TYR A 355 3.45 1.50 -25.10
N GLY A 356 2.54 0.68 -25.62
CA GLY A 356 1.87 -0.37 -24.85
C GLY A 356 2.74 -1.57 -24.46
N ALA A 357 4.01 -1.62 -24.87
CA ALA A 357 4.86 -2.77 -24.65
C ALA A 357 5.12 -3.04 -23.16
N LYS A 358 5.00 -4.32 -22.75
CA LYS A 358 5.57 -4.87 -21.51
C LYS A 358 6.87 -5.58 -21.88
N VAL A 359 7.99 -5.17 -21.26
CA VAL A 359 9.33 -5.72 -21.55
C VAL A 359 9.82 -6.48 -20.33
N ILE A 360 10.49 -7.62 -20.57
CA ILE A 360 11.26 -8.36 -19.57
C ILE A 360 12.65 -8.71 -20.12
N ALA A 361 13.61 -8.91 -19.23
CA ALA A 361 14.94 -9.39 -19.57
C ALA A 361 14.99 -10.93 -19.52
N ASP A 362 15.78 -11.55 -20.39
CA ASP A 362 16.25 -12.92 -20.19
C ASP A 362 17.13 -12.97 -18.93
N ARG A 363 17.06 -14.04 -18.17
CA ARG A 363 17.79 -14.17 -16.91
C ARG A 363 19.17 -14.81 -17.06
N VAL A 364 19.48 -15.32 -18.27
CA VAL A 364 20.74 -16.02 -18.59
C VAL A 364 21.55 -15.24 -19.63
N ASN A 365 20.91 -14.80 -20.71
CA ASN A 365 21.59 -14.10 -21.78
C ASN A 365 21.40 -12.59 -21.70
N PRO A 366 22.44 -11.79 -21.34
CA PRO A 366 22.30 -10.34 -21.11
C PRO A 366 21.94 -9.53 -22.37
N LYS A 367 22.03 -10.14 -23.57
CA LYS A 367 21.65 -9.50 -24.83
C LYS A 367 20.19 -9.73 -25.21
N MET A 368 19.49 -10.64 -24.51
CA MET A 368 18.14 -11.01 -24.88
C MET A 368 17.12 -10.30 -23.99
N PHE A 369 16.11 -9.74 -24.64
CA PHE A 369 14.92 -9.15 -24.01
C PHE A 369 13.69 -9.59 -24.78
N TYR A 370 12.56 -9.66 -24.08
CA TYR A 370 11.27 -10.08 -24.62
C TYR A 370 10.22 -9.03 -24.36
N ALA A 371 9.21 -8.94 -25.23
CA ALA A 371 8.11 -8.02 -25.01
C ALA A 371 6.77 -8.59 -25.52
N ILE A 372 5.70 -8.20 -24.85
CA ILE A 372 4.34 -8.23 -25.39
C ILE A 372 3.97 -6.81 -25.82
N CYS A 373 3.49 -6.67 -27.03
CA CYS A 373 3.05 -5.40 -27.57
C CYS A 373 1.96 -5.63 -28.63
N GLU A 374 0.81 -4.98 -28.46
CA GLU A 374 -0.32 -5.05 -29.40
C GLU A 374 -0.70 -6.50 -29.78
N GLY A 375 -0.84 -7.36 -28.75
CA GLY A 375 -1.23 -8.76 -28.90
C GLY A 375 -0.19 -9.67 -29.53
N SER A 376 1.05 -9.25 -29.62
CA SER A 376 2.14 -10.00 -30.27
C SER A 376 3.35 -10.11 -29.35
N PHE A 377 4.11 -11.19 -29.53
CA PHE A 377 5.36 -11.41 -28.81
C PHE A 377 6.54 -10.95 -29.66
N TYR A 378 7.50 -10.31 -29.02
CA TYR A 378 8.70 -9.76 -29.64
C TYR A 378 9.95 -10.23 -28.92
N VAL A 379 11.05 -10.33 -29.66
CA VAL A 379 12.38 -10.74 -29.17
C VAL A 379 13.41 -9.71 -29.58
N SER A 380 14.29 -9.35 -28.68
CA SER A 380 15.53 -8.63 -28.95
C SER A 380 16.71 -9.52 -28.62
N THR A 381 17.70 -9.60 -29.54
CA THR A 381 18.95 -10.34 -29.36
C THR A 381 20.17 -9.41 -29.33
N ASN A 382 19.94 -8.11 -29.25
CA ASN A 382 20.96 -7.07 -29.37
C ASN A 382 20.95 -6.04 -28.24
N GLY A 383 20.62 -6.48 -27.03
CA GLY A 383 20.64 -5.63 -25.85
C GLY A 383 19.45 -4.67 -25.80
N GLY A 384 18.28 -5.04 -26.30
CA GLY A 384 17.06 -4.23 -26.20
C GLY A 384 16.96 -3.07 -27.21
N THR A 385 17.94 -2.88 -28.09
CA THR A 385 17.92 -1.74 -29.04
C THR A 385 16.96 -1.94 -30.21
N LYS A 386 16.70 -3.21 -30.59
CA LYS A 386 15.73 -3.57 -31.62
C LYS A 386 14.95 -4.81 -31.18
N PHE A 387 13.65 -4.75 -31.35
CA PHE A 387 12.74 -5.87 -31.12
C PHE A 387 12.14 -6.34 -32.44
N GLU A 388 12.12 -7.64 -32.64
CA GLU A 388 11.56 -8.29 -33.83
C GLU A 388 10.32 -9.08 -33.45
N LYS A 389 9.25 -8.88 -34.21
CA LYS A 389 7.97 -9.56 -33.99
C LYS A 389 8.12 -11.04 -34.36
N THR A 390 7.58 -11.91 -33.50
CA THR A 390 7.43 -13.35 -33.80
C THR A 390 6.03 -13.64 -34.38
N ASP A 391 5.80 -14.91 -34.76
CA ASP A 391 4.47 -15.36 -35.19
C ASP A 391 3.51 -15.62 -34.01
N ALA A 392 3.98 -15.52 -32.76
CA ALA A 392 3.19 -15.79 -31.58
C ALA A 392 2.22 -14.64 -31.24
N THR A 393 0.98 -15.00 -30.91
CA THR A 393 -0.04 -14.07 -30.42
C THR A 393 -0.25 -14.30 -28.94
N LEU A 394 -0.17 -13.23 -28.15
CA LEU A 394 -0.43 -13.18 -26.73
C LEU A 394 -1.38 -12.01 -26.43
N THR A 395 -2.15 -12.08 -25.34
CA THR A 395 -3.00 -10.96 -24.94
C THR A 395 -2.16 -9.84 -24.29
N ASP A 396 -2.47 -8.58 -24.56
CA ASP A 396 -1.73 -7.42 -24.03
C ASP A 396 -1.74 -7.33 -22.49
N ASN A 397 -2.74 -7.93 -21.85
CA ASN A 397 -2.83 -7.97 -20.39
C ASN A 397 -2.14 -9.19 -19.77
N ALA A 398 -1.48 -10.05 -20.57
CA ALA A 398 -0.73 -11.17 -20.02
C ALA A 398 0.46 -10.68 -19.20
N GLU A 399 0.64 -11.29 -18.02
CA GLU A 399 1.87 -11.15 -17.24
C GLU A 399 2.89 -12.14 -17.77
N ILE A 400 4.10 -11.64 -18.14
CA ILE A 400 5.19 -12.46 -18.65
C ILE A 400 6.37 -12.46 -17.68
N THR A 401 7.02 -13.60 -17.56
CA THR A 401 8.23 -13.73 -16.75
C THR A 401 9.20 -14.74 -17.37
N ALA A 402 10.49 -14.48 -17.21
CA ALA A 402 11.57 -15.36 -17.68
C ALA A 402 12.02 -16.31 -16.57
N VAL A 403 12.36 -17.53 -16.93
CA VAL A 403 12.90 -18.53 -16.00
C VAL A 403 14.36 -18.21 -15.67
N GLY A 404 14.70 -18.23 -14.38
CA GLY A 404 15.99 -17.73 -13.91
C GLY A 404 17.22 -18.45 -14.41
N ASP A 405 17.13 -19.75 -14.68
CA ASP A 405 18.27 -20.61 -15.03
C ASP A 405 18.22 -21.18 -16.47
N LYS A 406 17.28 -20.69 -17.29
CA LYS A 406 17.05 -21.21 -18.66
C LYS A 406 16.92 -20.08 -19.67
N GLU A 407 17.90 -19.93 -20.56
CA GLU A 407 17.82 -18.98 -21.67
C GLU A 407 16.63 -19.30 -22.59
N GLY A 408 15.86 -18.30 -22.96
CA GLY A 408 14.73 -18.40 -23.86
C GLY A 408 13.48 -19.06 -23.29
N HIS A 409 13.45 -19.39 -21.99
CA HIS A 409 12.27 -19.94 -21.33
C HIS A 409 11.40 -18.81 -20.76
N ILE A 410 10.24 -18.60 -21.36
CA ILE A 410 9.31 -17.53 -21.00
C ILE A 410 7.94 -18.14 -20.70
N TRP A 411 7.32 -17.68 -19.62
CA TRP A 411 5.97 -18.06 -19.22
C TRP A 411 5.06 -16.84 -19.23
N ALA A 412 3.80 -17.05 -19.62
CA ALA A 412 2.80 -16.00 -19.72
C ALA A 412 1.48 -16.47 -19.08
N ALA A 413 0.92 -15.65 -18.18
CA ALA A 413 -0.37 -15.85 -17.56
C ALA A 413 -1.36 -14.76 -18.02
N ASN A 414 -2.57 -15.12 -18.43
CA ASN A 414 -3.55 -14.17 -18.96
C ASN A 414 -4.90 -14.16 -18.21
N GLY A 415 -4.95 -14.78 -17.03
CA GLY A 415 -6.16 -14.92 -16.23
C GLY A 415 -7.00 -16.17 -16.53
N SER A 416 -6.77 -16.86 -17.65
CA SER A 416 -7.56 -18.02 -18.06
C SER A 416 -6.71 -19.28 -18.29
N TYR A 417 -5.45 -19.14 -18.66
CA TYR A 417 -4.53 -20.23 -18.91
C TYR A 417 -3.08 -19.74 -18.88
N ILE A 418 -2.15 -20.64 -18.92
CA ILE A 418 -0.72 -20.35 -19.05
C ILE A 418 -0.23 -20.73 -20.44
N MET A 419 0.60 -19.89 -21.04
CA MET A 419 1.42 -20.23 -22.18
C MET A 419 2.90 -20.23 -21.77
N TYR A 420 3.71 -21.12 -22.37
CA TYR A 420 5.15 -21.07 -22.18
C TYR A 420 5.91 -21.48 -23.44
N THR A 421 7.09 -20.90 -23.59
CA THR A 421 8.07 -21.24 -24.62
C THR A 421 9.38 -21.67 -23.98
N GLU A 422 10.14 -22.53 -24.66
CA GLU A 422 11.49 -22.97 -24.28
C GLU A 422 12.55 -22.58 -25.32
N ASN A 423 12.17 -21.78 -26.33
CA ASN A 423 12.97 -21.40 -27.46
C ASN A 423 12.71 -19.97 -27.91
N ALA A 424 12.66 -19.04 -26.91
CA ALA A 424 12.53 -17.61 -27.15
C ALA A 424 11.32 -17.22 -28.00
N GLY A 425 10.23 -17.99 -27.94
CA GLY A 425 9.00 -17.67 -28.65
C GLY A 425 8.83 -18.27 -30.02
N GLU A 426 9.79 -19.12 -30.50
CA GLU A 426 9.64 -19.83 -31.77
C GLU A 426 8.45 -20.81 -31.76
N SER A 427 8.19 -21.42 -30.59
CA SER A 427 7.01 -22.25 -30.38
C SER A 427 6.47 -22.10 -28.94
N TRP A 428 5.16 -22.31 -28.80
CA TRP A 428 4.47 -22.13 -27.51
C TRP A 428 3.64 -23.36 -27.16
N ASN A 429 3.69 -23.71 -25.88
CA ASN A 429 2.82 -24.70 -25.24
C ASN A 429 1.73 -24.00 -24.44
N VAL A 430 0.56 -24.62 -24.31
CA VAL A 430 -0.59 -24.08 -23.57
C VAL A 430 -0.99 -25.05 -22.47
N LEU A 431 -1.07 -24.56 -21.23
CA LEU A 431 -1.58 -25.27 -20.08
C LEU A 431 -2.94 -24.70 -19.72
N LYS A 432 -3.98 -25.56 -19.76
CA LYS A 432 -5.38 -25.21 -19.46
C LYS A 432 -5.89 -25.84 -18.18
N ASN A 433 -5.00 -26.30 -17.33
CA ASN A 433 -5.31 -26.98 -16.06
C ASN A 433 -5.25 -26.03 -14.86
N ILE A 434 -5.10 -24.73 -15.08
CA ILE A 434 -5.18 -23.66 -14.11
C ILE A 434 -5.52 -22.33 -14.77
N ASN A 435 -6.34 -21.52 -14.12
CA ASN A 435 -6.59 -20.12 -14.48
C ASN A 435 -5.58 -19.26 -13.71
N ALA A 436 -4.56 -18.76 -14.37
CA ALA A 436 -3.46 -18.02 -13.76
C ALA A 436 -3.55 -16.52 -14.07
N LYS A 437 -3.56 -15.68 -13.04
CA LYS A 437 -3.53 -14.22 -13.14
C LYS A 437 -2.12 -13.66 -13.04
N ALA A 438 -1.27 -14.29 -12.22
CA ALA A 438 0.15 -13.97 -12.08
C ALA A 438 0.93 -15.24 -11.84
N LEU A 439 2.21 -15.22 -12.19
CA LEU A 439 3.13 -16.32 -11.95
C LEU A 439 4.55 -15.83 -11.64
N GLY A 440 5.27 -16.60 -10.84
CA GLY A 440 6.67 -16.36 -10.48
C GLY A 440 7.43 -17.68 -10.33
N PHE A 441 8.74 -17.57 -10.24
CA PHE A 441 9.63 -18.71 -10.10
C PHE A 441 10.39 -18.65 -8.78
N GLY A 442 10.75 -19.83 -8.26
CA GLY A 442 11.60 -19.98 -7.08
C GLY A 442 12.53 -21.19 -7.22
N ALA A 443 13.35 -21.44 -6.21
CA ALA A 443 14.30 -22.52 -6.19
C ALA A 443 13.67 -23.86 -6.62
N PRO A 444 14.40 -24.68 -7.39
CA PRO A 444 13.92 -26.00 -7.80
C PRO A 444 13.81 -26.93 -6.59
N LYS A 445 12.89 -27.89 -6.66
CA LYS A 445 12.72 -28.90 -5.62
C LYS A 445 13.95 -29.79 -5.43
N GLU A 446 14.66 -30.04 -6.50
CA GLU A 446 15.87 -30.86 -6.53
C GLU A 446 16.97 -30.09 -7.30
N GLU A 447 18.21 -30.23 -6.86
CA GLU A 447 19.36 -29.59 -7.51
C GLU A 447 19.40 -29.94 -9.01
N GLY A 448 19.54 -28.89 -9.86
CA GLY A 448 19.51 -29.01 -11.32
C GLY A 448 18.12 -29.29 -11.92
N GLY A 449 17.06 -29.33 -11.11
CA GLY A 449 15.68 -29.44 -11.54
C GLY A 449 15.18 -28.14 -12.23
N TYR A 450 13.96 -28.18 -12.77
CA TYR A 450 13.30 -26.97 -13.25
C TYR A 450 12.83 -26.12 -12.06
N MET A 451 12.94 -24.80 -12.18
CA MET A 451 12.49 -23.89 -11.14
C MET A 451 11.03 -24.18 -10.74
N THR A 452 10.75 -24.08 -9.46
CA THR A 452 9.39 -24.19 -8.91
C THR A 452 8.54 -23.04 -9.44
N ILE A 453 7.33 -23.34 -9.87
CA ILE A 453 6.40 -22.35 -10.40
C ILE A 453 5.34 -22.05 -9.32
N TYR A 454 5.12 -20.77 -9.06
CA TYR A 454 4.06 -20.29 -8.19
C TYR A 454 3.05 -19.48 -9.02
N VAL A 455 1.77 -19.65 -8.72
CA VAL A 455 0.67 -19.01 -9.46
C VAL A 455 -0.35 -18.44 -8.48
N MET A 456 -0.79 -17.22 -8.74
CA MET A 456 -2.04 -16.68 -8.21
C MET A 456 -3.17 -16.96 -9.20
N GLY A 457 -4.21 -17.67 -8.76
CA GLY A 457 -5.31 -18.03 -9.64
C GLY A 457 -6.23 -19.07 -9.02
N ASN A 458 -6.90 -19.84 -9.87
CA ASN A 458 -7.78 -20.91 -9.41
C ASN A 458 -7.73 -22.13 -10.33
N ASP A 459 -8.06 -23.30 -9.78
CA ASP A 459 -8.09 -24.57 -10.49
C ASP A 459 -9.47 -24.93 -11.06
N ASP A 460 -10.47 -24.06 -10.92
CA ASP A 460 -11.76 -24.23 -11.55
C ASP A 460 -11.72 -23.83 -13.04
N VAL A 461 -11.18 -24.71 -13.84
CA VAL A 461 -11.13 -24.54 -15.31
C VAL A 461 -12.45 -24.88 -16.00
N SER A 462 -13.50 -25.26 -15.24
CA SER A 462 -14.82 -25.64 -15.77
C SER A 462 -15.70 -24.45 -16.11
N GLY A 463 -15.38 -23.27 -15.61
CA GLY A 463 -16.17 -22.04 -15.81
C GLY A 463 -17.48 -21.98 -15.02
N ASN A 464 -17.67 -22.86 -14.04
CA ASN A 464 -18.91 -22.96 -13.26
C ASN A 464 -19.00 -21.97 -12.09
N ASN A 465 -18.04 -21.05 -11.94
CA ASN A 465 -17.98 -20.02 -10.88
C ASN A 465 -18.16 -20.54 -9.43
N ASN A 466 -17.90 -21.82 -9.19
CA ASN A 466 -17.94 -22.42 -7.86
C ASN A 466 -16.58 -22.28 -7.13
N SER A 467 -15.67 -21.47 -7.65
CA SER A 467 -14.36 -21.27 -7.04
C SER A 467 -14.50 -20.49 -5.72
N SER A 468 -13.83 -20.96 -4.69
CA SER A 468 -13.65 -20.27 -3.40
C SER A 468 -12.82 -18.97 -3.49
N GLY A 469 -12.68 -18.39 -4.68
CA GLY A 469 -11.79 -17.25 -4.97
C GLY A 469 -10.41 -17.69 -5.47
N ASP A 470 -9.52 -16.72 -5.68
CA ASP A 470 -8.15 -17.00 -6.09
C ASP A 470 -7.35 -17.62 -4.93
N GLY A 471 -6.54 -18.60 -5.27
CA GLY A 471 -5.60 -19.25 -4.36
C GLY A 471 -4.16 -19.07 -4.82
N ILE A 472 -3.24 -19.54 -3.99
CA ILE A 472 -1.82 -19.67 -4.32
C ILE A 472 -1.54 -21.13 -4.62
N TYR A 473 -0.97 -21.38 -5.80
CA TYR A 473 -0.67 -22.73 -6.28
C TYR A 473 0.80 -22.87 -6.60
N ARG A 474 1.31 -24.09 -6.40
CA ARG A 474 2.69 -24.47 -6.68
C ARG A 474 2.74 -25.66 -7.64
N SER A 475 3.67 -25.61 -8.58
CA SER A 475 4.03 -26.76 -9.43
C SER A 475 5.54 -27.00 -9.41
N THR A 476 5.94 -28.26 -9.28
CA THR A 476 7.35 -28.74 -9.37
C THR A 476 7.62 -29.61 -10.59
N ASP A 477 6.63 -29.73 -11.49
CA ASP A 477 6.65 -30.63 -12.66
C ASP A 477 6.35 -29.89 -13.98
N LYS A 478 6.74 -28.60 -14.05
CA LYS A 478 6.51 -27.71 -15.21
C LYS A 478 5.02 -27.51 -15.53
N GLY A 479 4.20 -27.33 -14.50
CA GLY A 479 2.77 -27.02 -14.64
C GLY A 479 1.90 -28.20 -15.04
N LYS A 480 2.42 -29.45 -15.03
CA LYS A 480 1.62 -30.65 -15.30
C LYS A 480 0.60 -30.90 -14.20
N SER A 481 0.99 -30.64 -12.94
CA SER A 481 0.13 -30.69 -11.78
C SER A 481 0.32 -29.45 -10.88
N TRP A 482 -0.72 -29.11 -10.13
CA TRP A 482 -0.75 -27.95 -9.24
C TRP A 482 -1.18 -28.39 -7.85
N GLN A 483 -0.50 -27.87 -6.84
CA GLN A 483 -0.85 -28.00 -5.44
C GLN A 483 -1.25 -26.63 -4.90
N ARG A 484 -2.47 -26.49 -4.39
CA ARG A 484 -2.86 -25.31 -3.62
C ARG A 484 -2.08 -25.29 -2.30
N ILE A 485 -1.45 -24.16 -1.96
CA ILE A 485 -0.59 -24.00 -0.79
C ILE A 485 -1.16 -23.06 0.27
N ASN A 486 -2.26 -22.37 0.01
CA ASN A 486 -3.06 -21.66 1.00
C ASN A 486 -4.42 -22.37 1.20
N ASP A 487 -5.06 -22.15 2.34
CA ASP A 487 -6.40 -22.65 2.66
C ASP A 487 -7.47 -21.55 2.53
N ASP A 488 -8.73 -21.89 2.85
CA ASP A 488 -9.86 -20.96 2.75
C ASP A 488 -9.90 -19.92 3.89
N GLN A 489 -9.09 -20.06 4.93
CA GLN A 489 -8.92 -19.06 5.97
C GLN A 489 -7.84 -18.02 5.62
N HIS A 490 -6.99 -18.32 4.63
CA HIS A 490 -5.88 -17.49 4.18
C HIS A 490 -6.06 -17.12 2.69
N LEU A 491 -7.16 -16.42 2.37
CA LEU A 491 -7.49 -15.98 1.00
C LEU A 491 -6.93 -14.60 0.65
N PHE A 492 -6.48 -13.82 1.64
CA PHE A 492 -5.80 -12.53 1.49
C PHE A 492 -6.51 -11.46 0.62
N GLY A 493 -7.81 -11.57 0.40
CA GLY A 493 -8.71 -10.57 -0.15
C GLY A 493 -8.21 -9.80 -1.38
N ASN A 494 -7.55 -8.67 -1.19
CA ASN A 494 -7.11 -7.79 -2.25
C ASN A 494 -5.62 -8.01 -2.58
N LEU A 495 -5.32 -8.60 -3.75
CA LEU A 495 -3.98 -8.93 -4.21
C LEU A 495 -3.55 -8.00 -5.35
N THR A 496 -2.28 -7.61 -5.40
CA THR A 496 -1.69 -6.81 -6.50
C THR A 496 -1.17 -7.66 -7.65
N TYR A 497 -1.28 -8.98 -7.56
CA TYR A 497 -0.84 -9.95 -8.55
C TYR A 497 0.68 -9.95 -8.82
N SER A 498 1.50 -9.56 -7.83
CA SER A 498 2.93 -9.84 -7.83
C SER A 498 3.22 -11.04 -6.93
N ILE A 499 3.90 -12.04 -7.47
CA ILE A 499 4.29 -13.28 -6.80
C ILE A 499 5.66 -13.73 -7.29
N THR A 500 6.52 -14.12 -6.36
CA THR A 500 7.82 -14.73 -6.68
C THR A 500 8.16 -15.79 -5.63
N GLY A 501 8.85 -16.86 -6.02
CA GLY A 501 9.48 -17.76 -5.06
C GLY A 501 10.86 -17.24 -4.67
N ASP A 502 11.36 -17.67 -3.52
CA ASP A 502 12.76 -17.48 -3.16
C ASP A 502 13.65 -18.23 -4.15
N SER A 503 14.68 -17.57 -4.65
CA SER A 503 15.56 -18.13 -5.69
C SER A 503 16.47 -19.23 -5.16
N GLU A 504 16.70 -19.30 -3.82
CA GLU A 504 17.61 -20.24 -3.17
C GLU A 504 16.89 -21.26 -2.27
N ILE A 505 15.75 -20.87 -1.68
CA ILE A 505 15.03 -21.69 -0.70
C ILE A 505 13.82 -22.34 -1.36
N TYR A 506 13.91 -23.64 -1.62
CA TYR A 506 12.78 -24.40 -2.16
C TYR A 506 11.56 -24.30 -1.24
N GLY A 507 10.43 -23.96 -1.84
CA GLY A 507 9.14 -23.91 -1.16
C GLY A 507 8.81 -22.59 -0.51
N ARG A 508 9.79 -21.69 -0.36
CA ARG A 508 9.53 -20.31 0.08
C ARG A 508 8.92 -19.49 -1.06
N VAL A 509 7.85 -18.79 -0.76
CA VAL A 509 7.11 -17.94 -1.70
C VAL A 509 6.76 -16.62 -1.06
N TYR A 510 6.85 -15.55 -1.85
CA TYR A 510 6.44 -14.19 -1.49
C TYR A 510 5.31 -13.76 -2.41
N PHE A 511 4.27 -13.15 -1.86
CA PHE A 511 3.24 -12.52 -2.67
C PHE A 511 2.77 -11.20 -2.08
N ALA A 512 2.39 -10.32 -2.98
CA ALA A 512 2.02 -8.95 -2.68
C ALA A 512 0.53 -8.81 -2.38
N THR A 513 0.22 -8.01 -1.38
CA THR A 513 -1.14 -7.59 -1.09
C THR A 513 -1.31 -6.09 -1.31
N ASN A 514 -2.55 -5.66 -1.52
CA ASN A 514 -2.90 -4.26 -1.59
C ASN A 514 -3.50 -3.82 -0.25
N GLY A 515 -2.63 -3.62 0.74
CA GLY A 515 -3.03 -3.16 2.07
C GLY A 515 -2.79 -4.15 3.22
N ARG A 516 -1.88 -5.12 3.04
CA ARG A 516 -1.40 -6.02 4.10
C ARG A 516 0.07 -6.39 3.96
N GLY A 517 0.84 -5.56 3.27
CA GLY A 517 2.26 -5.82 3.07
C GLY A 517 2.56 -7.05 2.21
N ILE A 518 3.70 -7.67 2.46
CA ILE A 518 4.18 -8.87 1.80
C ILE A 518 3.86 -10.08 2.66
N VAL A 519 3.27 -11.11 2.07
CA VAL A 519 3.04 -12.39 2.75
C VAL A 519 4.09 -13.39 2.28
N MET A 520 4.75 -14.02 3.23
CA MET A 520 5.71 -15.10 3.01
C MET A 520 5.12 -16.43 3.48
N GLY A 521 5.36 -17.48 2.70
CA GLY A 521 5.01 -18.84 3.07
C GLY A 521 6.16 -19.80 2.83
N ASP A 522 6.39 -20.71 3.79
CA ASP A 522 7.36 -21.79 3.71
C ASP A 522 6.69 -23.17 3.65
N VAL A 523 7.41 -24.16 3.12
CA VAL A 523 6.99 -25.57 3.25
C VAL A 523 7.12 -25.98 4.71
N LYS A 524 6.04 -26.52 5.30
CA LYS A 524 6.15 -27.20 6.59
C LYS A 524 6.76 -28.59 6.37
N ASP A 525 7.78 -28.92 7.16
CA ASP A 525 8.39 -30.24 7.24
C ASP A 525 7.39 -31.32 7.69
#